data_02b37c51a4cddc35e8abe2b57c0c0ad0
#
_entry.id   02b37c51a4cddc35e8abe2b57c0c0ad0
#
_cell.length_a   1.000
_cell.length_b   1.000
_cell.length_c   1.000
_cell.angle_alpha   90.00
_cell.angle_beta   90.00
_cell.angle_gamma   90.00
#
_symmetry.space_group_name_H-M   'P 1'
#
loop_
_entity.id
_entity.type
_entity.pdbx_description
1 polymer ?
#
loop_
_entity_poly.entity_id
_entity_poly.type
_entity_poly.pdbx_seq_one_letter_code
_entity_poly.pdbx_strand_id
1 'polypeptide(L)'
;MDLKELAIMLGVNEVDVVNELEAMEAEHIICGYHTLINWEKTGIEKVTAMIEVRVTPQRDMGFDKVAERIYNYPEVNAVYLISGGFDFMVILEGKTLREIAQFVSDKLSTLDSVLSTKTNFILKKYKDHGTIMAEPKKDERILMIP
;
A
#
# COMPACT_ATOMS: atom_id res chain seq x y z
N MET A 1 9.43 11.65 -16.33
CA MET A 1 9.91 13.06 -16.31
C MET A 1 11.31 13.02 -15.73
N ASP A 2 12.28 13.52 -16.47
CA ASP A 2 13.65 13.62 -15.96
C ASP A 2 13.87 14.94 -15.18
N LEU A 3 15.00 15.04 -14.50
CA LEU A 3 15.29 16.20 -13.65
C LEU A 3 15.47 17.50 -14.48
N LYS A 4 15.91 17.39 -15.72
CA LYS A 4 16.02 18.54 -16.64
C LYS A 4 14.65 19.10 -17.00
N GLU A 5 13.72 18.22 -17.36
CA GLU A 5 12.35 18.62 -17.70
C GLU A 5 11.67 19.27 -16.49
N LEU A 6 11.86 18.69 -15.31
CA LEU A 6 11.31 19.26 -14.07
C LEU A 6 11.89 20.63 -13.77
N ALA A 7 13.20 20.81 -13.90
CA ALA A 7 13.88 22.10 -13.72
C ALA A 7 13.35 23.18 -14.67
N ILE A 8 13.15 22.85 -15.94
CA ILE A 8 12.57 23.75 -16.94
C ILE A 8 11.14 24.15 -16.55
N MET A 9 10.31 23.20 -16.14
CA MET A 9 8.93 23.47 -15.73
C MET A 9 8.84 24.37 -14.49
N LEU A 10 9.78 24.22 -13.56
CA LEU A 10 9.84 25.03 -12.34
C LEU A 10 10.59 26.35 -12.51
N GLY A 11 11.27 26.55 -13.63
CA GLY A 11 12.07 27.76 -13.87
C GLY A 11 13.31 27.87 -12.99
N VAL A 12 13.91 26.74 -12.60
CA VAL A 12 15.10 26.64 -11.75
C VAL A 12 16.21 25.82 -12.42
N ASN A 13 17.39 25.78 -11.81
CA ASN A 13 18.49 24.95 -12.28
C ASN A 13 18.27 23.47 -11.87
N GLU A 14 18.81 22.54 -12.64
CA GLU A 14 18.77 21.10 -12.32
C GLU A 14 19.41 20.79 -10.95
N VAL A 15 20.50 21.48 -10.60
CA VAL A 15 21.17 21.35 -9.29
C VAL A 15 20.24 21.73 -8.14
N ASP A 16 19.43 22.78 -8.31
CA ASP A 16 18.46 23.20 -7.28
C ASP A 16 17.38 22.15 -7.07
N VAL A 17 16.92 21.48 -8.15
CA VAL A 17 15.96 20.38 -8.07
C VAL A 17 16.56 19.20 -7.31
N VAL A 18 17.78 18.81 -7.61
CA VAL A 18 18.48 17.70 -6.91
C VAL A 18 18.63 18.01 -5.42
N ASN A 19 19.09 19.21 -5.08
CA ASN A 19 19.29 19.61 -3.69
C ASN A 19 17.98 19.63 -2.90
N GLU A 20 16.90 20.10 -3.52
CA GLU A 20 15.58 20.11 -2.86
C GLU A 20 15.03 18.71 -2.65
N LEU A 21 15.17 17.80 -3.63
CA LEU A 21 14.77 16.41 -3.48
C LEU A 21 15.56 15.70 -2.37
N GLU A 22 16.88 15.90 -2.32
CA GLU A 22 17.73 15.34 -1.26
C GLU A 22 17.34 15.87 0.13
N ALA A 23 17.01 17.15 0.23
CA ALA A 23 16.53 17.74 1.48
C ALA A 23 15.19 17.13 1.92
N MET A 24 14.23 16.98 1.02
CA MET A 24 12.93 16.36 1.30
C MET A 24 13.07 14.88 1.70
N GLU A 25 13.99 14.16 1.10
CA GLU A 25 14.30 12.77 1.48
C GLU A 25 14.94 12.70 2.86
N ALA A 26 15.89 13.58 3.17
CA ALA A 26 16.54 13.65 4.46
C ALA A 26 15.58 14.01 5.59
N GLU A 27 14.59 14.85 5.32
CA GLU A 27 13.55 15.26 6.27
C GLU A 27 12.37 14.28 6.32
N HIS A 28 12.41 13.16 5.57
CA HIS A 28 11.33 12.19 5.43
C HIS A 28 10.01 12.77 4.92
N ILE A 29 10.07 13.88 4.18
CA ILE A 29 8.92 14.38 3.41
C ILE A 29 8.65 13.46 2.24
N ILE A 30 9.71 13.07 1.53
CA ILE A 30 9.67 11.98 0.54
C ILE A 30 10.23 10.72 1.20
N CYS A 31 9.36 9.76 1.45
CA CYS A 31 9.73 8.51 2.12
C CYS A 31 10.14 7.40 1.15
N GLY A 32 9.78 7.52 -0.12
CA GLY A 32 10.10 6.54 -1.15
C GLY A 32 9.46 6.84 -2.48
N TYR A 33 9.89 6.10 -3.49
CA TYR A 33 9.36 6.16 -4.85
C TYR A 33 8.82 4.79 -5.23
N HIS A 34 7.58 4.73 -5.69
CA HIS A 34 6.93 3.46 -6.01
C HIS A 34 6.28 3.50 -7.38
N THR A 35 6.41 2.42 -8.11
CA THR A 35 5.74 2.22 -9.39
C THR A 35 4.41 1.52 -9.18
N LEU A 36 3.34 2.08 -9.73
CA LEU A 36 2.04 1.43 -9.78
C LEU A 36 2.02 0.43 -10.93
N ILE A 37 1.78 -0.84 -10.61
CA ILE A 37 1.77 -1.94 -11.58
C ILE A 37 0.42 -2.63 -11.57
N ASN A 38 -0.17 -2.80 -12.76
CA ASN A 38 -1.33 -3.66 -12.92
C ASN A 38 -0.88 -5.12 -13.07
N TRP A 39 -0.83 -5.82 -11.95
CA TRP A 39 -0.33 -7.20 -11.89
C TRP A 39 -1.19 -8.19 -12.67
N GLU A 40 -2.49 -7.94 -12.81
CA GLU A 40 -3.38 -8.79 -13.61
C GLU A 40 -2.91 -8.91 -15.06
N LYS A 41 -2.26 -7.89 -15.60
CA LYS A 41 -1.73 -7.86 -16.97
C LYS A 41 -0.35 -8.49 -17.13
N THR A 42 0.29 -8.86 -16.04
CA THR A 42 1.66 -9.41 -16.08
C THR A 42 1.70 -10.94 -16.18
N GLY A 43 0.60 -11.61 -15.90
CA GLY A 43 0.54 -13.07 -15.75
C GLY A 43 1.14 -13.58 -14.43
N ILE A 44 1.60 -12.69 -13.57
CA ILE A 44 2.12 -13.02 -12.22
C ILE A 44 0.93 -12.99 -11.25
N GLU A 45 0.70 -14.09 -10.55
CA GLU A 45 -0.31 -14.12 -9.49
C GLU A 45 0.15 -13.29 -8.29
N LYS A 46 -0.68 -12.35 -7.90
CA LYS A 46 -0.48 -11.54 -6.72
C LYS A 46 -1.80 -11.31 -6.02
N VAL A 47 -1.83 -11.63 -4.74
CA VAL A 47 -3.01 -11.48 -3.89
C VAL A 47 -2.73 -10.39 -2.87
N THR A 48 -3.64 -9.43 -2.76
CA THR A 48 -3.59 -8.38 -1.74
C THR A 48 -4.73 -8.59 -0.76
N ALA A 49 -4.42 -8.51 0.52
CA ALA A 49 -5.40 -8.59 1.59
C ALA A 49 -5.32 -7.38 2.50
N MET A 50 -6.47 -6.96 3.00
CA MET A 50 -6.63 -5.94 4.02
C MET A 50 -7.05 -6.63 5.32
N ILE A 51 -6.21 -6.57 6.33
CA ILE A 51 -6.44 -7.22 7.62
C ILE A 51 -6.84 -6.16 8.65
N GLU A 52 -8.04 -6.29 9.17
CA GLU A 52 -8.48 -5.51 10.32
C GLU A 52 -7.93 -6.17 11.59
N VAL A 53 -7.19 -5.43 12.38
CA VAL A 53 -6.56 -5.94 13.60
C VAL A 53 -7.03 -5.14 14.80
N ARG A 54 -7.54 -5.85 15.81
CA ARG A 54 -7.83 -5.28 17.13
C ARG A 54 -6.72 -5.65 18.08
N VAL A 55 -6.25 -4.69 18.84
CA VAL A 55 -5.17 -4.87 19.80
C VAL A 55 -5.52 -4.32 21.16
N THR A 56 -4.86 -4.84 22.20
CA THR A 56 -4.87 -4.23 23.52
C THR A 56 -3.73 -3.23 23.58
N PRO A 57 -4.00 -1.92 23.80
CA PRO A 57 -2.94 -0.95 23.99
C PRO A 57 -2.14 -1.27 25.26
N GLN A 58 -0.81 -1.30 25.17
CA GLN A 58 0.06 -1.47 26.33
C GLN A 58 0.17 -0.15 27.08
N ARG A 59 0.09 -0.20 28.43
CA ARG A 59 -0.03 0.97 29.31
C ARG A 59 1.03 2.06 29.10
N ASP A 60 2.26 1.70 28.75
CA ASP A 60 3.39 2.66 28.69
C ASP A 60 3.84 3.02 27.27
N MET A 61 3.32 2.38 26.22
CA MET A 61 3.85 2.50 24.86
C MET A 61 2.78 2.67 23.77
N GLY A 62 1.51 2.69 24.13
CA GLY A 62 0.41 2.86 23.20
C GLY A 62 0.39 1.82 22.07
N PHE A 63 0.11 2.29 20.87
CA PHE A 63 0.03 1.44 19.68
C PHE A 63 1.37 1.29 18.93
N ASP A 64 2.35 2.15 19.18
CA ASP A 64 3.56 2.25 18.37
C ASP A 64 4.39 0.97 18.36
N LYS A 65 4.54 0.31 19.50
CA LYS A 65 5.28 -0.96 19.57
C LYS A 65 4.59 -2.11 18.86
N VAL A 66 3.27 -2.16 18.93
CA VAL A 66 2.51 -3.17 18.19
C VAL A 66 2.65 -2.94 16.70
N ALA A 67 2.54 -1.68 16.26
CA ALA A 67 2.76 -1.30 14.87
C ALA A 67 4.16 -1.68 14.40
N GLU A 68 5.20 -1.40 15.19
CA GLU A 68 6.59 -1.75 14.89
C GLU A 68 6.79 -3.25 14.67
N ARG A 69 6.22 -4.08 15.52
CA ARG A 69 6.26 -5.54 15.36
C ARG A 69 5.61 -5.98 14.05
N ILE A 70 4.48 -5.36 13.69
CA ILE A 70 3.74 -5.71 12.48
C ILE A 70 4.49 -5.25 11.23
N TYR A 71 4.93 -4.00 11.14
CA TYR A 71 5.56 -3.49 9.92
C TYR A 71 6.97 -4.04 9.66
N ASN A 72 7.60 -4.67 10.65
CA ASN A 72 8.87 -5.34 10.45
C ASN A 72 8.76 -6.70 9.74
N TYR A 73 7.56 -7.25 9.58
CA TYR A 73 7.39 -8.44 8.75
C TYR A 73 7.54 -8.09 7.26
N PRO A 74 8.38 -8.84 6.50
CA PRO A 74 8.61 -8.56 5.08
C PRO A 74 7.35 -8.65 4.21
N GLU A 75 6.37 -9.47 4.62
CA GLU A 75 5.11 -9.68 3.91
C GLU A 75 4.15 -8.48 4.04
N VAL A 76 4.39 -7.63 5.03
CA VAL A 76 3.55 -6.46 5.31
C VAL A 76 3.94 -5.31 4.36
N ASN A 77 2.97 -4.88 3.58
CA ASN A 77 3.13 -3.76 2.65
C ASN A 77 2.83 -2.41 3.30
N ALA A 78 1.80 -2.35 4.15
CA ALA A 78 1.42 -1.14 4.84
C ALA A 78 0.75 -1.43 6.19
N VAL A 79 0.88 -0.50 7.12
CA VAL A 79 0.21 -0.52 8.42
C VAL A 79 -0.33 0.88 8.70
N TYR A 80 -1.63 0.95 9.00
CA TYR A 80 -2.30 2.19 9.35
C TYR A 80 -2.99 2.08 10.70
N LEU A 81 -2.84 3.09 11.55
CA LEU A 81 -3.67 3.25 12.73
C LEU A 81 -5.02 3.84 12.32
N ILE A 82 -6.09 3.20 12.73
CA ILE A 82 -7.46 3.53 12.30
C ILE A 82 -8.27 4.08 13.47
N SER A 83 -8.98 5.15 13.22
CA SER A 83 -10.02 5.65 14.10
C SER A 83 -11.37 5.04 13.66
N GLY A 84 -11.79 3.96 14.31
CA GLY A 84 -13.01 3.24 13.91
C GLY A 84 -13.22 1.97 14.72
N GLY A 85 -13.85 0.98 14.10
CA GLY A 85 -14.23 -0.28 14.76
C GLY A 85 -13.09 -1.26 15.03
N PHE A 86 -11.89 -0.98 14.56
CA PHE A 86 -10.67 -1.75 14.79
C PHE A 86 -9.48 -0.79 14.87
N ASP A 87 -8.31 -1.28 15.30
CA ASP A 87 -7.18 -0.43 15.62
C ASP A 87 -6.17 -0.28 14.47
N PHE A 88 -5.84 -1.36 13.79
CA PHE A 88 -4.92 -1.33 12.66
C PHE A 88 -5.53 -1.92 11.39
N MET A 89 -5.24 -1.27 10.27
CA MET A 89 -5.39 -1.85 8.94
C MET A 89 -4.00 -2.28 8.46
N VAL A 90 -3.83 -3.56 8.22
CA VAL A 90 -2.58 -4.15 7.71
C VAL A 90 -2.79 -4.61 6.28
N ILE A 91 -1.97 -4.13 5.37
CA ILE A 91 -2.00 -4.55 3.98
C ILE A 91 -0.92 -5.59 3.76
N LEU A 92 -1.33 -6.79 3.34
CA LEU A 92 -0.45 -7.90 3.00
C LEU A 92 -0.48 -8.17 1.51
N GLU A 93 0.66 -8.54 0.97
CA GLU A 93 0.78 -9.05 -0.38
C GLU A 93 1.42 -10.43 -0.37
N GLY A 94 0.85 -11.37 -1.12
CA GLY A 94 1.34 -12.72 -1.26
C GLY A 94 1.01 -13.30 -2.63
N LYS A 95 1.45 -14.51 -2.89
CA LYS A 95 1.19 -15.22 -4.17
C LYS A 95 -0.16 -15.91 -4.19
N THR A 96 -0.61 -16.39 -3.03
CA THR A 96 -1.85 -17.16 -2.90
C THR A 96 -2.65 -16.72 -1.67
N LEU A 97 -3.96 -17.01 -1.68
CA LEU A 97 -4.84 -16.81 -0.52
C LEU A 97 -4.33 -17.62 0.69
N ARG A 98 -3.85 -18.82 0.45
CA ARG A 98 -3.32 -19.70 1.50
C ARG A 98 -2.09 -19.13 2.17
N GLU A 99 -1.18 -18.54 1.42
CA GLU A 99 0.02 -17.88 1.94
C GLU A 99 -0.34 -16.73 2.90
N ILE A 100 -1.30 -15.91 2.51
CA ILE A 100 -1.80 -14.82 3.34
C ILE A 100 -2.49 -15.35 4.60
N ALA A 101 -3.38 -16.32 4.46
CA ALA A 101 -4.08 -16.93 5.60
C ALA A 101 -3.09 -17.56 6.59
N GLN A 102 -2.05 -18.22 6.08
CA GLN A 102 -0.99 -18.81 6.90
C GLN A 102 -0.21 -17.74 7.67
N PHE A 103 0.17 -16.64 7.02
CA PHE A 103 0.82 -15.50 7.67
C PHE A 103 -0.02 -14.94 8.83
N VAL A 104 -1.31 -14.74 8.60
CA VAL A 104 -2.22 -14.22 9.63
C VAL A 104 -2.28 -15.17 10.81
N SER A 105 -2.44 -16.47 10.56
CA SER A 105 -2.54 -17.49 11.63
C SER A 105 -1.25 -17.66 12.40
N ASP A 106 -0.10 -17.69 11.72
CA ASP A 106 1.18 -18.07 12.32
C ASP A 106 1.91 -16.88 12.93
N LYS A 107 1.78 -15.69 12.36
CA LYS A 107 2.55 -14.52 12.77
C LYS A 107 1.70 -13.41 13.37
N LEU A 108 0.63 -13.01 12.72
CA LEU A 108 -0.15 -11.86 13.14
C LEU A 108 -1.04 -12.17 14.35
N SER A 109 -1.81 -13.25 14.27
CA SER A 109 -2.72 -13.66 15.35
C SER A 109 -2.01 -14.16 16.61
N THR A 110 -0.73 -14.52 16.51
CA THR A 110 0.08 -15.01 17.65
C THR A 110 0.75 -13.91 18.46
N LEU A 111 0.70 -12.66 17.99
CA LEU A 111 1.19 -11.53 18.78
C LEU A 111 0.33 -11.35 20.03
N ASP A 112 0.96 -11.26 21.20
CA ASP A 112 0.27 -11.19 22.51
C ASP A 112 -0.75 -10.04 22.59
N SER A 113 -0.46 -8.92 21.93
CA SER A 113 -1.33 -7.75 21.92
C SER A 113 -2.53 -7.87 20.99
N VAL A 114 -2.54 -8.84 20.08
CA VAL A 114 -3.61 -8.98 19.08
C VAL A 114 -4.79 -9.74 19.67
N LEU A 115 -5.94 -9.08 19.72
CA LEU A 115 -7.19 -9.64 20.22
C LEU A 115 -7.94 -10.42 19.14
N SER A 116 -8.02 -9.84 17.95
CA SER A 116 -8.73 -10.44 16.81
C SER A 116 -8.22 -9.90 15.49
N THR A 117 -8.42 -10.68 14.45
CA THR A 117 -8.11 -10.32 13.07
C THR A 117 -9.29 -10.64 12.17
N LYS A 118 -9.49 -9.82 11.14
CA LYS A 118 -10.46 -10.07 10.08
C LYS A 118 -9.80 -9.84 8.73
N THR A 119 -9.75 -10.86 7.91
CA THR A 119 -9.10 -10.81 6.60
C THR A 119 -10.11 -10.50 5.50
N ASN A 120 -9.82 -9.46 4.72
CA ASN A 120 -10.57 -9.08 3.54
C ASN A 120 -9.65 -9.16 2.34
N PHE A 121 -10.00 -9.96 1.32
CA PHE A 121 -9.22 -10.07 0.10
C PHE A 121 -9.68 -9.04 -0.93
N ILE A 122 -8.75 -8.35 -1.56
CA ILE A 122 -9.05 -7.46 -2.68
C ILE A 122 -9.25 -8.33 -3.94
N LEU A 123 -10.44 -8.34 -4.46
CA LEU A 123 -10.79 -9.13 -5.64
C LEU A 123 -10.42 -8.41 -6.94
N LYS A 124 -10.57 -7.09 -6.97
CA LYS A 124 -10.27 -6.25 -8.13
C LYS A 124 -9.99 -4.83 -7.72
N LYS A 125 -9.00 -4.22 -8.35
CA LYS A 125 -8.70 -2.79 -8.20
C LYS A 125 -9.26 -2.03 -9.40
N TYR A 126 -10.20 -1.16 -9.17
CA TYR A 126 -10.77 -0.28 -10.20
C TYR A 126 -9.97 1.00 -10.37
N LYS A 127 -9.53 1.55 -9.27
CA LYS A 127 -8.69 2.76 -9.21
C LYS A 127 -7.72 2.62 -8.05
N ASP A 128 -6.48 2.99 -8.25
CA ASP A 128 -5.45 2.93 -7.21
C ASP A 128 -4.49 4.11 -7.36
N HIS A 129 -4.13 4.74 -6.25
CA HIS A 129 -3.25 5.92 -6.23
C HIS A 129 -3.65 7.00 -7.26
N GLY A 130 -4.94 7.24 -7.42
CA GLY A 130 -5.46 8.23 -8.38
C GLY A 130 -5.50 7.77 -9.83
N THR A 131 -5.00 6.58 -10.16
CA THR A 131 -4.97 6.03 -11.51
C THR A 131 -6.09 5.00 -11.72
N ILE A 132 -6.83 5.13 -12.82
CA ILE A 132 -7.85 4.15 -13.21
C ILE A 132 -7.17 2.89 -13.72
N MET A 133 -7.44 1.76 -13.07
CA MET A 133 -6.88 0.45 -13.38
C MET A 133 -7.79 -0.36 -14.33
N ALA A 134 -9.09 -0.07 -14.31
CA ALA A 134 -10.06 -0.74 -15.17
C ALA A 134 -9.90 -0.31 -16.63
N GLU A 135 -10.02 -1.25 -17.57
CA GLU A 135 -10.07 -0.90 -18.98
C GLU A 135 -11.34 -0.10 -19.29
N PRO A 136 -11.25 0.95 -20.12
CA PRO A 136 -12.43 1.66 -20.57
C PRO A 136 -13.30 0.68 -21.35
N LYS A 137 -14.60 0.64 -21.04
CA LYS A 137 -15.58 -0.11 -21.87
C LYS A 137 -15.54 0.48 -23.26
N LYS A 138 -15.26 -0.35 -24.27
CA LYS A 138 -15.51 0.03 -25.66
C LYS A 138 -17.00 0.32 -25.76
N ASP A 139 -17.34 1.52 -26.17
CA ASP A 139 -18.74 1.87 -26.44
C ASP A 139 -19.18 1.12 -27.71
N GLU A 140 -19.76 -0.04 -27.54
CA GLU A 140 -20.27 -0.87 -28.66
C GLU A 140 -21.33 -0.15 -29.47
N ARG A 141 -21.90 0.95 -28.96
CA ARG A 141 -22.89 1.77 -29.67
C ARG A 141 -22.29 2.49 -30.88
N ILE A 142 -20.99 2.77 -30.89
CA ILE A 142 -20.32 3.42 -32.01
C ILE A 142 -20.14 2.47 -33.20
N LEU A 143 -20.15 1.16 -32.98
CA LEU A 143 -20.00 0.14 -34.02
C LEU A 143 -21.32 -0.18 -34.75
N MET A 144 -22.45 0.37 -34.33
CA MET A 144 -23.76 0.12 -34.91
C MET A 144 -24.31 1.24 -35.79
N ILE A 145 -23.51 2.26 -36.12
CA ILE A 145 -23.90 3.31 -37.06
C ILE A 145 -23.53 2.83 -38.46
N PRO A 146 -24.52 2.61 -39.37
CA PRO A 146 -24.25 2.19 -40.76
C PRO A 146 -23.57 3.29 -41.57
#